data_2d1e9c698d72e06ac8f825b66183c51a
#
_entry.id   2d1e9c698d72e06ac8f825b66183c51a
#
_cell.length_a   1.000
_cell.length_b   1.000
_cell.length_c   1.000
_cell.angle_alpha   90.00
_cell.angle_beta   90.00
_cell.angle_gamma   90.00
#
_symmetry.space_group_name_H-M   'P 1'
#
loop_
_entity.id
_entity.type
_entity.pdbx_description
1 polymer ?
#
loop_
_entity_poly.entity_id
_entity_poly.type
_entity_poly.pdbx_seq_one_letter_code
_entity_poly.pdbx_strand_id
1 'polypeptide(L)'
;MNLRTFKKGVRPSEFKEFTDGKSIEILPLPDEVFIPVQQHIGAPCKPVVEKGMDIKTGQIIATAGGFVSSLIHATISGKVKAIESFPHPLSGQGLMIQIISDGKDEWINTGENVPKVREWEKLSKDEIITDVQNAGIVGMGGAAFPLHVKLSPPKGKTIDTLILNGCECEPFLTADHRMMLEKTDDVILGVRLIMKALGAEKAIIGIEANKPDAIEKITKAIAPFPNITVQPLKVKYPQGAEKMLIKAALNRNVPAGGLPMDVNVVVNNVGTAIAVTDAVMRKRPVIERVVTVTGKGIREPKNVLARIGTPFQNLIDFCGGLTEDAAKVLMGGPMMGVAQHTLAVPVIKATSGIVCLTSESIVDKKEYPCIQCGACIRVCPMDLMPTRLARFAQNCKWDEAEKFGIVNCIECGSCAFVCPSNIPLVQRIRIGKLKVNEIRRKQKTVEKVESN
;
A
#
# COMPACT_ATOMS: atom_id res chain seq x y z
N MET A 1 30.03 6.65 2.22
CA MET A 1 29.02 6.03 3.11
C MET A 1 28.68 4.64 2.63
N ASN A 2 28.81 3.60 3.44
CA ASN A 2 28.51 2.23 2.97
C ASN A 2 27.00 1.98 3.10
N LEU A 3 26.24 2.15 1.99
CA LEU A 3 24.79 2.03 1.98
C LEU A 3 24.34 0.59 2.24
N ARG A 4 23.43 0.38 3.19
CA ARG A 4 22.86 -0.93 3.51
C ARG A 4 21.89 -1.41 2.42
N THR A 5 21.78 -2.73 2.28
CA THR A 5 20.86 -3.38 1.34
C THR A 5 20.72 -4.88 1.68
N PHE A 6 19.79 -5.56 0.99
CA PHE A 6 19.64 -7.01 1.00
C PHE A 6 20.40 -7.67 -0.14
N LYS A 7 20.49 -9.01 -0.17
CA LYS A 7 21.07 -9.79 -1.26
C LYS A 7 20.08 -9.96 -2.43
N LYS A 8 20.59 -10.17 -3.67
CA LYS A 8 19.80 -10.38 -4.89
C LYS A 8 18.93 -9.14 -5.26
N GLY A 9 17.76 -9.32 -5.89
CA GLY A 9 16.93 -8.23 -6.42
C GLY A 9 17.42 -7.72 -7.78
N VAL A 10 16.80 -6.64 -8.27
CA VAL A 10 17.05 -6.02 -9.59
C VAL A 10 17.23 -4.52 -9.47
N ARG A 11 17.63 -3.86 -10.56
CA ARG A 11 17.74 -2.41 -10.66
C ARG A 11 17.02 -1.95 -11.94
N PRO A 12 15.69 -1.80 -11.91
CA PRO A 12 14.97 -1.22 -13.03
C PRO A 12 15.32 0.27 -13.17
N SER A 13 15.10 0.84 -14.35
CA SER A 13 15.13 2.30 -14.54
C SER A 13 14.07 2.96 -13.66
N GLU A 14 14.40 4.07 -13.03
CA GLU A 14 13.60 4.64 -11.93
C GLU A 14 12.44 5.50 -12.42
N PHE A 15 12.65 6.30 -13.48
CA PHE A 15 11.64 7.20 -14.09
C PHE A 15 10.93 8.11 -13.07
N LYS A 16 11.63 8.55 -12.03
CA LYS A 16 11.06 9.42 -10.98
C LYS A 16 11.07 10.90 -11.37
N GLU A 17 11.91 11.26 -12.33
CA GLU A 17 12.09 12.61 -12.88
C GLU A 17 10.81 13.25 -13.40
N PHE A 18 9.78 12.47 -13.68
CA PHE A 18 8.49 13.01 -14.11
C PHE A 18 7.76 13.77 -13.00
N THR A 19 7.98 13.42 -11.72
CA THR A 19 7.16 13.91 -10.60
C THR A 19 7.92 14.15 -9.30
N ASP A 20 9.20 13.76 -9.16
CA ASP A 20 9.97 13.89 -7.91
C ASP A 20 10.16 15.36 -7.47
N GLY A 21 10.36 16.27 -8.43
CA GLY A 21 10.45 17.72 -8.22
C GLY A 21 9.10 18.44 -8.11
N LYS A 22 7.95 17.77 -8.32
CA LYS A 22 6.63 18.40 -8.36
C LYS A 22 5.93 18.29 -7.01
N SER A 23 5.44 19.42 -6.49
CA SER A 23 4.64 19.47 -5.26
C SER A 23 3.33 18.70 -5.40
N ILE A 24 2.75 18.36 -4.25
CA ILE A 24 1.43 17.74 -4.20
C ILE A 24 0.36 18.75 -4.56
N GLU A 25 -0.44 18.46 -5.59
CA GLU A 25 -1.58 19.24 -6.00
C GLU A 25 -2.88 18.63 -5.48
N ILE A 26 -3.84 19.48 -5.10
CA ILE A 26 -5.15 19.02 -4.56
C ILE A 26 -6.11 18.86 -5.73
N LEU A 27 -6.67 17.65 -5.90
CA LEU A 27 -7.74 17.42 -6.86
C LEU A 27 -9.01 18.14 -6.39
N PRO A 28 -9.73 18.87 -7.26
CA PRO A 28 -11.05 19.39 -6.95
C PRO A 28 -12.00 18.30 -6.44
N LEU A 29 -12.97 18.71 -5.62
CA LEU A 29 -13.97 17.77 -5.09
C LEU A 29 -14.70 17.09 -6.26
N PRO A 30 -14.76 15.75 -6.32
CA PRO A 30 -15.45 15.06 -7.39
C PRO A 30 -16.98 15.17 -7.24
N ASP A 31 -17.71 15.16 -8.37
CA ASP A 31 -19.17 15.17 -8.38
C ASP A 31 -19.76 13.88 -7.81
N GLU A 32 -19.01 12.77 -7.88
CA GLU A 32 -19.40 11.49 -7.31
C GLU A 32 -18.18 10.65 -6.91
N VAL A 33 -18.40 9.74 -5.96
CA VAL A 33 -17.40 8.76 -5.54
C VAL A 33 -18.00 7.35 -5.47
N PHE A 34 -17.16 6.36 -5.72
CA PHE A 34 -17.47 4.93 -5.61
C PHE A 34 -16.59 4.31 -4.55
N ILE A 35 -17.12 4.07 -3.35
CA ILE A 35 -16.33 3.65 -2.18
C ILE A 35 -16.50 2.14 -1.98
N PRO A 36 -15.48 1.31 -2.30
CA PRO A 36 -15.58 -0.13 -2.10
C PRO A 36 -15.70 -0.51 -0.63
N VAL A 37 -16.55 -1.48 -0.32
CA VAL A 37 -16.64 -2.06 1.02
C VAL A 37 -15.45 -2.98 1.36
N GLN A 38 -14.62 -3.30 0.37
CA GLN A 38 -13.37 -4.06 0.54
C GLN A 38 -12.18 -3.24 0.05
N GLN A 39 -11.46 -2.61 0.97
CA GLN A 39 -10.26 -1.82 0.67
C GLN A 39 -9.01 -2.31 1.44
N HIS A 40 -9.07 -3.51 2.02
CA HIS A 40 -8.02 -4.05 2.89
C HIS A 40 -8.03 -5.58 2.87
N ILE A 41 -6.95 -6.19 3.37
CA ILE A 41 -6.91 -7.63 3.64
C ILE A 41 -7.81 -7.95 4.84
N GLY A 42 -8.52 -9.06 4.76
CA GLY A 42 -9.41 -9.55 5.81
C GLY A 42 -10.87 -9.56 5.39
N ALA A 43 -11.79 -9.50 6.34
CA ALA A 43 -13.22 -9.53 6.07
C ALA A 43 -13.71 -8.21 5.44
N PRO A 44 -14.54 -8.25 4.38
CA PRO A 44 -15.15 -7.04 3.82
C PRO A 44 -16.01 -6.33 4.88
N CYS A 45 -16.13 -5.01 4.74
CA CYS A 45 -17.00 -4.22 5.61
C CYS A 45 -18.47 -4.42 5.25
N LYS A 46 -19.34 -4.14 6.20
CA LYS A 46 -20.80 -4.17 6.02
C LYS A 46 -21.32 -2.74 5.93
N PRO A 47 -22.02 -2.35 4.84
CA PRO A 47 -22.66 -1.05 4.76
C PRO A 47 -23.62 -0.82 5.95
N VAL A 48 -23.64 0.41 6.46
CA VAL A 48 -24.56 0.86 7.51
C VAL A 48 -25.41 2.04 7.05
N VAL A 49 -25.39 2.31 5.75
CA VAL A 49 -26.16 3.35 5.08
C VAL A 49 -27.05 2.72 4.02
N GLU A 50 -28.11 3.46 3.61
CA GLU A 50 -29.09 3.02 2.62
C GLU A 50 -29.18 4.04 1.48
N LYS A 51 -29.70 3.61 0.33
CA LYS A 51 -29.99 4.47 -0.81
C LYS A 51 -30.91 5.62 -0.43
N GLY A 52 -30.54 6.84 -0.80
CA GLY A 52 -31.27 8.05 -0.52
C GLY A 52 -30.88 8.77 0.77
N MET A 53 -30.04 8.16 1.64
CA MET A 53 -29.53 8.82 2.85
C MET A 53 -28.62 10.00 2.53
N ASP A 54 -28.77 11.10 3.28
CA ASP A 54 -27.85 12.24 3.27
C ASP A 54 -26.64 11.91 4.16
N ILE A 55 -25.44 12.17 3.64
CA ILE A 55 -24.16 11.77 4.23
C ILE A 55 -23.26 12.98 4.38
N LYS A 56 -22.55 13.06 5.50
CA LYS A 56 -21.49 14.05 5.74
C LYS A 56 -20.11 13.47 5.53
N THR A 57 -19.16 14.28 5.07
CA THR A 57 -17.75 13.91 4.96
C THR A 57 -17.22 13.43 6.30
N GLY A 58 -16.51 12.29 6.31
CA GLY A 58 -15.97 11.65 7.53
C GLY A 58 -16.98 10.78 8.29
N GLN A 59 -18.24 10.68 7.87
CA GLN A 59 -19.23 9.79 8.48
C GLN A 59 -18.89 8.32 8.18
N ILE A 60 -19.04 7.45 9.19
CA ILE A 60 -18.90 6.00 8.99
C ILE A 60 -20.04 5.51 8.10
N ILE A 61 -19.71 4.89 6.97
CA ILE A 61 -20.66 4.33 6.00
C ILE A 61 -20.60 2.81 5.89
N ALA A 62 -19.51 2.20 6.39
CA ALA A 62 -19.46 0.74 6.54
C ALA A 62 -18.61 0.36 7.75
N THR A 63 -19.09 -0.65 8.49
CA THR A 63 -18.45 -1.16 9.71
C THR A 63 -17.64 -2.42 9.43
N ALA A 64 -16.69 -2.73 10.33
CA ALA A 64 -15.81 -3.88 10.19
C ALA A 64 -16.60 -5.20 10.15
N GLY A 65 -16.30 -6.06 9.18
CA GLY A 65 -16.93 -7.38 9.02
C GLY A 65 -16.30 -8.50 9.86
N GLY A 66 -15.21 -8.20 10.60
CA GLY A 66 -14.49 -9.15 11.42
C GLY A 66 -13.31 -8.50 12.16
N PHE A 67 -12.52 -9.29 12.90
CA PHE A 67 -11.35 -8.78 13.63
C PHE A 67 -10.30 -8.16 12.72
N VAL A 68 -9.97 -8.82 11.61
CA VAL A 68 -9.11 -8.24 10.57
C VAL A 68 -10.01 -7.56 9.55
N SER A 69 -10.35 -6.30 9.83
CA SER A 69 -11.18 -5.43 9.00
C SER A 69 -10.94 -3.97 9.42
N SER A 70 -11.41 -2.99 8.66
CA SER A 70 -11.17 -1.57 8.95
C SER A 70 -12.36 -0.73 8.51
N LEU A 71 -12.78 0.24 9.33
CA LEU A 71 -13.91 1.11 9.05
C LEU A 71 -13.78 1.85 7.71
N ILE A 72 -14.90 2.15 7.09
CA ILE A 72 -14.98 2.95 5.87
C ILE A 72 -15.83 4.18 6.13
N HIS A 73 -15.32 5.32 5.69
CA HIS A 73 -15.92 6.63 5.88
C HIS A 73 -16.32 7.24 4.54
N ALA A 74 -17.35 8.07 4.56
CA ALA A 74 -17.71 8.92 3.45
C ALA A 74 -16.58 9.91 3.15
N THR A 75 -16.22 10.04 1.90
CA THR A 75 -15.10 10.88 1.47
C THR A 75 -15.56 12.24 0.94
N ILE A 76 -16.85 12.39 0.72
CA ILE A 76 -17.54 13.64 0.36
C ILE A 76 -18.88 13.70 1.10
N SER A 77 -19.45 14.91 1.25
CA SER A 77 -20.85 15.08 1.64
C SER A 77 -21.77 14.96 0.44
N GLY A 78 -23.01 14.56 0.69
CA GLY A 78 -24.01 14.40 -0.36
C GLY A 78 -24.99 13.27 -0.08
N LYS A 79 -25.48 12.60 -1.13
CA LYS A 79 -26.53 11.59 -1.04
C LYS A 79 -26.08 10.22 -1.56
N VAL A 80 -26.38 9.15 -0.83
CA VAL A 80 -26.17 7.78 -1.29
C VAL A 80 -27.07 7.48 -2.48
N LYS A 81 -26.49 7.27 -3.66
CA LYS A 81 -27.22 6.97 -4.91
C LYS A 81 -27.49 5.48 -5.06
N ALA A 82 -26.49 4.64 -4.79
CA ALA A 82 -26.58 3.19 -4.97
C ALA A 82 -25.62 2.45 -4.03
N ILE A 83 -25.93 1.18 -3.76
CA ILE A 83 -25.03 0.22 -3.08
C ILE A 83 -25.08 -1.04 -3.94
N GLU A 84 -24.16 -1.12 -4.90
CA GLU A 84 -24.17 -2.12 -5.97
C GLU A 84 -22.75 -2.55 -6.34
N SER A 85 -22.65 -3.51 -7.28
CA SER A 85 -21.36 -3.96 -7.81
C SER A 85 -20.89 -3.02 -8.91
N PHE A 86 -19.67 -2.47 -8.74
CA PHE A 86 -19.00 -1.60 -9.70
C PHE A 86 -17.58 -2.12 -10.02
N PRO A 87 -16.93 -1.61 -11.09
CA PRO A 87 -15.54 -1.96 -11.41
C PRO A 87 -14.60 -1.69 -10.24
N HIS A 88 -13.84 -2.73 -9.81
CA HIS A 88 -12.92 -2.66 -8.68
C HIS A 88 -11.47 -2.87 -9.14
N PRO A 89 -10.52 -2.02 -8.73
CA PRO A 89 -9.18 -2.01 -9.30
C PRO A 89 -8.34 -3.27 -9.01
N LEU A 90 -8.74 -4.11 -8.05
CA LEU A 90 -8.02 -5.35 -7.69
C LEU A 90 -8.81 -6.64 -7.96
N SER A 91 -10.13 -6.62 -7.83
CA SER A 91 -10.98 -7.82 -7.95
C SER A 91 -11.82 -7.87 -9.23
N GLY A 92 -11.69 -6.88 -10.11
CA GLY A 92 -12.49 -6.73 -11.32
C GLY A 92 -13.87 -6.13 -11.03
N GLN A 93 -14.61 -6.68 -10.08
CA GLN A 93 -15.90 -6.18 -9.60
C GLN A 93 -15.93 -6.21 -8.07
N GLY A 94 -16.72 -5.31 -7.46
CA GLY A 94 -16.88 -5.26 -6.00
C GLY A 94 -18.08 -4.43 -5.57
N LEU A 95 -18.68 -4.79 -4.43
CA LEU A 95 -19.74 -4.00 -3.82
C LEU A 95 -19.18 -2.63 -3.39
N MET A 96 -19.84 -1.55 -3.81
CA MET A 96 -19.45 -0.17 -3.51
C MET A 96 -20.65 0.66 -3.09
N ILE A 97 -20.38 1.70 -2.32
CA ILE A 97 -21.31 2.75 -1.96
C ILE A 97 -21.04 3.93 -2.89
N GLN A 98 -21.99 4.25 -3.76
CA GLN A 98 -21.93 5.43 -4.63
C GLN A 98 -22.55 6.61 -3.91
N ILE A 99 -21.81 7.72 -3.79
CA ILE A 99 -22.27 8.98 -3.18
C ILE A 99 -22.16 10.07 -4.25
N ILE A 100 -23.26 10.81 -4.46
CA ILE A 100 -23.29 12.03 -5.28
C ILE A 100 -23.00 13.21 -4.37
N SER A 101 -22.06 14.05 -4.76
CA SER A 101 -21.68 15.26 -4.03
C SER A 101 -22.83 16.27 -3.98
N ASP A 102 -22.94 16.98 -2.86
CA ASP A 102 -23.76 18.20 -2.73
C ASP A 102 -22.95 19.49 -2.97
N GLY A 103 -21.66 19.35 -3.31
CA GLY A 103 -20.73 20.45 -3.56
C GLY A 103 -20.28 21.22 -2.30
N LYS A 104 -20.73 20.83 -1.09
CA LYS A 104 -20.48 21.60 0.14
C LYS A 104 -19.29 21.06 0.94
N ASP A 105 -18.94 19.78 0.79
CA ASP A 105 -17.94 19.06 1.60
C ASP A 105 -18.18 19.24 3.12
N GLU A 106 -19.44 19.09 3.54
CA GLU A 106 -19.82 19.29 4.94
C GLU A 106 -19.35 18.12 5.81
N TRP A 107 -18.50 18.39 6.79
CA TRP A 107 -17.94 17.37 7.68
C TRP A 107 -18.86 17.03 8.85
N ILE A 108 -18.81 15.77 9.32
CA ILE A 108 -19.58 15.31 10.48
C ILE A 108 -19.15 16.01 11.77
N ASN A 109 -17.85 16.33 11.89
CA ASN A 109 -17.28 17.04 13.04
C ASN A 109 -16.63 18.32 12.55
N THR A 110 -17.41 19.38 12.41
CA THR A 110 -16.90 20.71 12.09
C THR A 110 -16.66 21.52 13.34
N GLY A 111 -15.46 22.03 13.55
CA GLY A 111 -15.16 23.22 14.33
C GLY A 111 -14.90 22.99 15.82
N GLU A 112 -15.75 23.47 16.70
CA GLU A 112 -15.45 23.81 18.09
C GLU A 112 -15.14 22.64 19.03
N ASN A 113 -15.46 21.40 18.66
CA ASN A 113 -15.26 20.19 19.45
C ASN A 113 -13.97 19.41 19.19
N VAL A 114 -13.17 19.83 18.21
CA VAL A 114 -11.85 19.23 17.99
C VAL A 114 -10.83 20.05 18.78
N PRO A 115 -10.12 19.45 19.76
CA PRO A 115 -9.10 20.19 20.52
C PRO A 115 -8.11 20.83 19.56
N LYS A 116 -7.89 22.14 19.65
CA LYS A 116 -6.94 22.89 18.80
C LYS A 116 -5.51 22.33 18.92
N VAL A 117 -5.17 21.80 20.09
CA VAL A 117 -3.90 21.09 20.34
C VAL A 117 -4.22 19.93 21.28
N ARG A 118 -3.95 18.71 20.86
CA ARG A 118 -4.09 17.52 21.69
C ARG A 118 -2.74 17.17 22.32
N GLU A 119 -2.70 17.06 23.64
CA GLU A 119 -1.52 16.62 24.38
C GLU A 119 -1.33 15.10 24.22
N TRP A 120 -0.87 14.67 23.07
CA TRP A 120 -0.75 13.26 22.71
C TRP A 120 0.21 12.50 23.63
N GLU A 121 1.15 13.20 24.29
CA GLU A 121 2.06 12.62 25.26
C GLU A 121 1.32 12.01 26.47
N LYS A 122 0.15 12.52 26.80
CA LYS A 122 -0.71 12.04 27.90
C LYS A 122 -1.58 10.85 27.49
N LEU A 123 -1.75 10.58 26.19
CA LEU A 123 -2.59 9.50 25.72
C LEU A 123 -2.00 8.14 26.09
N SER A 124 -2.84 7.21 26.48
CA SER A 124 -2.49 5.81 26.63
C SER A 124 -2.30 5.16 25.26
N LYS A 125 -1.65 3.99 25.26
CA LYS A 125 -1.51 3.12 24.09
C LYS A 125 -2.88 2.79 23.48
N ASP A 126 -3.84 2.40 24.31
CA ASP A 126 -5.17 1.94 23.86
C ASP A 126 -5.98 3.10 23.24
N GLU A 127 -5.84 4.33 23.75
CA GLU A 127 -6.47 5.50 23.13
C GLU A 127 -5.93 5.77 21.73
N ILE A 128 -4.60 5.65 21.52
CA ILE A 128 -3.99 5.82 20.20
C ILE A 128 -4.49 4.71 19.25
N ILE A 129 -4.52 3.45 19.69
CA ILE A 129 -5.01 2.32 18.89
C ILE A 129 -6.49 2.50 18.53
N THR A 130 -7.30 2.99 19.48
CA THR A 130 -8.72 3.29 19.26
C THR A 130 -8.90 4.39 18.21
N ASP A 131 -8.11 5.47 18.27
CA ASP A 131 -8.14 6.52 17.26
C ASP A 131 -7.78 6.00 15.87
N VAL A 132 -6.74 5.16 15.78
CA VAL A 132 -6.31 4.50 14.54
C VAL A 132 -7.41 3.60 13.97
N GLN A 133 -8.10 2.83 14.83
CA GLN A 133 -9.20 1.96 14.44
C GLN A 133 -10.39 2.78 13.93
N ASN A 134 -10.79 3.81 14.71
CA ASN A 134 -11.91 4.69 14.37
C ASN A 134 -11.67 5.48 13.09
N ALA A 135 -10.43 5.85 12.78
CA ALA A 135 -10.08 6.52 11.55
C ALA A 135 -9.99 5.58 10.32
N GLY A 136 -10.15 4.28 10.51
CA GLY A 136 -10.13 3.32 9.41
C GLY A 136 -8.77 3.19 8.73
N ILE A 137 -7.66 3.34 9.47
CA ILE A 137 -6.31 3.32 8.90
C ILE A 137 -5.91 1.91 8.49
N VAL A 138 -5.36 1.80 7.29
CA VAL A 138 -4.71 0.60 6.75
C VAL A 138 -3.28 0.91 6.35
N GLY A 139 -2.46 -0.13 6.13
CA GLY A 139 -1.12 0.04 5.57
C GLY A 139 -1.16 0.60 4.15
N MET A 140 -0.67 1.81 3.94
CA MET A 140 -0.79 2.55 2.66
C MET A 140 0.35 2.24 1.67
N GLY A 141 1.29 1.39 2.03
CA GLY A 141 2.45 1.02 1.20
C GLY A 141 2.33 -0.32 0.47
N GLY A 142 1.12 -0.86 0.28
CA GLY A 142 0.94 -2.10 -0.47
C GLY A 142 -0.27 -2.93 -0.08
N ALA A 143 -0.13 -3.86 0.85
CA ALA A 143 -1.14 -4.89 1.15
C ALA A 143 -2.41 -4.39 1.89
N ALA A 144 -2.49 -3.13 2.27
CA ALA A 144 -3.61 -2.51 2.97
C ALA A 144 -4.09 -3.31 4.21
N PHE A 145 -3.17 -3.82 5.03
CA PHE A 145 -3.50 -4.52 6.26
C PHE A 145 -4.00 -3.52 7.33
N PRO A 146 -5.10 -3.81 8.06
CA PRO A 146 -5.64 -2.91 9.10
C PRO A 146 -4.59 -2.56 10.16
N LEU A 147 -4.34 -1.27 10.37
CA LEU A 147 -3.22 -0.82 11.20
C LEU A 147 -3.43 -1.13 12.69
N HIS A 148 -4.66 -0.95 13.22
CA HIS A 148 -4.95 -1.25 14.63
C HIS A 148 -4.61 -2.69 15.00
N VAL A 149 -4.81 -3.67 14.09
CA VAL A 149 -4.40 -5.08 14.30
C VAL A 149 -2.88 -5.18 14.35
N LYS A 150 -2.17 -4.46 13.48
CA LYS A 150 -0.70 -4.43 13.44
C LYS A 150 -0.09 -3.79 14.70
N LEU A 151 -0.79 -2.83 15.30
CA LEU A 151 -0.40 -2.16 16.55
C LEU A 151 -0.78 -2.95 17.82
N SER A 152 -1.51 -4.05 17.67
CA SER A 152 -1.95 -4.92 18.77
C SER A 152 -1.29 -6.30 18.64
N PRO A 153 0.03 -6.43 18.85
CA PRO A 153 0.70 -7.72 18.75
C PRO A 153 0.11 -8.72 19.77
N PRO A 154 0.13 -10.03 19.48
CA PRO A 154 -0.34 -11.06 20.38
C PRO A 154 0.34 -11.02 21.75
N LYS A 155 -0.33 -11.46 22.81
CA LYS A 155 0.25 -11.54 24.16
C LYS A 155 1.59 -12.29 24.14
N GLY A 156 2.60 -11.74 24.80
CA GLY A 156 3.95 -12.30 24.85
C GLY A 156 4.87 -11.92 23.68
N LYS A 157 4.38 -11.22 22.68
CA LYS A 157 5.24 -10.62 21.61
C LYS A 157 5.57 -9.18 21.97
N THR A 158 6.86 -8.87 22.03
CA THR A 158 7.39 -7.50 22.22
C THR A 158 7.92 -6.98 20.90
N ILE A 159 7.72 -5.69 20.65
CA ILE A 159 8.27 -4.99 19.48
C ILE A 159 9.36 -4.03 19.96
N ASP A 160 10.60 -4.30 19.61
CA ASP A 160 11.73 -3.45 19.98
C ASP A 160 11.99 -2.33 18.98
N THR A 161 11.61 -2.53 17.71
CA THR A 161 11.96 -1.60 16.64
C THR A 161 10.77 -1.35 15.71
N LEU A 162 10.45 -0.08 15.50
CA LEU A 162 9.62 0.38 14.38
C LEU A 162 10.53 0.68 13.18
N ILE A 163 10.16 0.21 11.98
CA ILE A 163 10.77 0.67 10.73
C ILE A 163 9.73 1.46 9.95
N LEU A 164 10.03 2.73 9.65
CA LEU A 164 9.27 3.49 8.67
C LEU A 164 9.88 3.26 7.29
N ASN A 165 9.07 2.77 6.38
CA ASN A 165 9.42 2.51 5.00
C ASN A 165 9.21 3.77 4.14
N GLY A 166 10.30 4.48 3.86
CA GLY A 166 10.40 5.59 2.91
C GLY A 166 11.19 5.23 1.64
N CYS A 167 11.35 3.92 1.35
CA CYS A 167 12.10 3.49 0.17
C CYS A 167 11.43 3.91 -1.14
N GLU A 168 10.13 3.62 -1.28
CA GLU A 168 9.38 3.87 -2.52
C GLU A 168 10.14 3.36 -3.75
N CYS A 169 10.47 2.04 -3.72
CA CYS A 169 11.35 1.40 -4.70
C CYS A 169 10.66 1.05 -6.04
N GLU A 170 9.33 1.19 -6.16
CA GLU A 170 8.62 1.03 -7.43
C GLU A 170 9.03 2.16 -8.39
N PRO A 171 9.40 1.85 -9.65
CA PRO A 171 9.62 2.89 -10.65
C PRO A 171 8.42 3.80 -10.82
N PHE A 172 8.67 5.03 -11.24
CA PHE A 172 7.71 6.11 -11.47
C PHE A 172 7.08 6.74 -10.22
N LEU A 173 6.92 6.03 -9.11
CA LEU A 173 6.19 6.53 -7.94
C LEU A 173 7.04 7.50 -7.10
N THR A 174 6.43 8.62 -6.68
CA THR A 174 7.07 9.69 -5.89
C THR A 174 6.18 10.26 -4.78
N ALA A 175 5.01 9.66 -4.53
CA ALA A 175 4.07 10.10 -3.51
C ALA A 175 4.69 10.11 -2.10
N ASP A 176 5.39 9.03 -1.70
CA ASP A 176 6.05 8.95 -0.39
C ASP A 176 7.22 9.94 -0.29
N HIS A 177 7.99 10.12 -1.38
CA HIS A 177 9.05 11.12 -1.46
C HIS A 177 8.52 12.52 -1.19
N ARG A 178 7.46 12.93 -1.90
CA ARG A 178 6.85 14.26 -1.72
C ARG A 178 6.23 14.42 -0.33
N MET A 179 5.57 13.39 0.19
CA MET A 179 5.05 13.43 1.56
C MET A 179 6.16 13.59 2.61
N MET A 180 7.31 12.95 2.45
CA MET A 180 8.47 13.16 3.34
C MET A 180 8.97 14.60 3.29
N LEU A 181 8.90 15.27 2.14
CA LEU A 181 9.32 16.65 1.97
C LEU A 181 8.26 17.66 2.43
N GLU A 182 6.99 17.44 2.12
CA GLU A 182 5.95 18.45 2.32
C GLU A 182 5.21 18.31 3.66
N LYS A 183 5.21 17.10 4.26
CA LYS A 183 4.54 16.78 5.54
C LYS A 183 5.51 16.18 6.56
N THR A 184 6.75 16.67 6.59
CA THR A 184 7.83 16.13 7.45
C THR A 184 7.44 16.01 8.90
N ASP A 185 6.83 17.06 9.49
CA ASP A 185 6.44 17.09 10.91
C ASP A 185 5.35 16.06 11.20
N ASP A 186 4.38 15.90 10.31
CA ASP A 186 3.34 14.88 10.44
C ASP A 186 3.93 13.46 10.33
N VAL A 187 4.93 13.23 9.48
CA VAL A 187 5.65 11.96 9.40
C VAL A 187 6.33 11.65 10.72
N ILE A 188 7.11 12.58 11.28
CA ILE A 188 7.85 12.37 12.53
C ILE A 188 6.90 12.18 13.72
N LEU A 189 5.85 12.98 13.82
CA LEU A 189 4.85 12.81 14.87
C LEU A 189 4.15 11.45 14.74
N GLY A 190 3.80 11.02 13.52
CA GLY A 190 3.22 9.71 13.28
C GLY A 190 4.14 8.56 13.69
N VAL A 191 5.45 8.66 13.43
CA VAL A 191 6.45 7.70 13.92
C VAL A 191 6.42 7.62 15.44
N ARG A 192 6.44 8.76 16.15
CA ARG A 192 6.41 8.82 17.62
C ARG A 192 5.12 8.24 18.21
N LEU A 193 3.98 8.53 17.60
CA LEU A 193 2.68 7.97 17.98
C LEU A 193 2.63 6.45 17.81
N ILE A 194 3.13 5.93 16.68
CA ILE A 194 3.22 4.49 16.42
C ILE A 194 4.19 3.81 17.40
N MET A 195 5.34 4.43 17.67
CA MET A 195 6.29 3.92 18.70
C MET A 195 5.61 3.80 20.07
N LYS A 196 4.87 4.83 20.47
CA LYS A 196 4.14 4.83 21.73
C LYS A 196 3.06 3.74 21.78
N ALA A 197 2.27 3.58 20.71
CA ALA A 197 1.26 2.55 20.59
C ALA A 197 1.83 1.11 20.67
N LEU A 198 3.03 0.89 20.10
CA LEU A 198 3.72 -0.39 20.12
C LEU A 198 4.53 -0.64 21.40
N GLY A 199 4.90 0.41 22.11
CA GLY A 199 5.94 0.35 23.16
C GLY A 199 7.33 0.13 22.58
N ALA A 200 7.58 0.53 21.32
CA ALA A 200 8.85 0.35 20.65
C ALA A 200 9.89 1.36 21.15
N GLU A 201 11.10 0.88 21.49
CA GLU A 201 12.17 1.69 22.06
C GLU A 201 12.83 2.58 21.01
N LYS A 202 12.90 2.12 19.75
CA LYS A 202 13.59 2.82 18.66
C LYS A 202 12.82 2.74 17.34
N ALA A 203 13.09 3.73 16.47
CA ALA A 203 12.61 3.73 15.10
C ALA A 203 13.77 3.93 14.11
N ILE A 204 13.62 3.31 12.93
CA ILE A 204 14.52 3.48 11.80
C ILE A 204 13.68 3.92 10.60
N ILE A 205 14.04 5.06 10.01
CA ILE A 205 13.40 5.54 8.78
C ILE A 205 14.31 5.15 7.62
N GLY A 206 13.89 4.14 6.84
CA GLY A 206 14.65 3.64 5.69
C GLY A 206 14.31 4.42 4.43
N ILE A 207 15.31 5.11 3.85
CA ILE A 207 15.14 5.93 2.65
C ILE A 207 16.19 5.53 1.62
N GLU A 208 15.81 5.35 0.36
CA GLU A 208 16.78 5.08 -0.71
C GLU A 208 17.62 6.32 -1.06
N ALA A 209 18.89 6.10 -1.41
CA ALA A 209 19.88 7.17 -1.65
C ALA A 209 19.57 8.07 -2.86
N ASN A 210 18.58 7.72 -3.68
CA ASN A 210 18.05 8.58 -4.76
C ASN A 210 17.14 9.72 -4.26
N LYS A 211 16.95 9.87 -2.94
CA LYS A 211 16.15 10.91 -2.29
C LYS A 211 17.01 11.69 -1.27
N PRO A 212 18.11 12.34 -1.72
CA PRO A 212 19.05 13.01 -0.80
C PRO A 212 18.40 14.16 -0.03
N ASP A 213 17.49 14.88 -0.65
CA ASP A 213 16.68 15.95 -0.07
C ASP A 213 15.78 15.47 1.08
N ALA A 214 15.09 14.34 0.89
CA ALA A 214 14.28 13.73 1.94
C ALA A 214 15.17 13.19 3.09
N ILE A 215 16.30 12.56 2.77
CA ILE A 215 17.27 12.10 3.78
C ILE A 215 17.74 13.29 4.63
N GLU A 216 18.13 14.41 4.01
CA GLU A 216 18.58 15.61 4.72
C GLU A 216 17.47 16.21 5.58
N LYS A 217 16.29 16.41 5.00
CA LYS A 217 15.15 17.03 5.69
C LYS A 217 14.67 16.21 6.89
N ILE A 218 14.49 14.91 6.72
CA ILE A 218 14.09 14.02 7.82
C ILE A 218 15.19 13.95 8.90
N THR A 219 16.48 13.89 8.50
CA THR A 219 17.60 13.85 9.46
C THR A 219 17.61 15.10 10.33
N LYS A 220 17.39 16.29 9.75
CA LYS A 220 17.26 17.54 10.52
C LYS A 220 16.06 17.50 11.47
N ALA A 221 14.92 17.01 11.00
CA ALA A 221 13.69 16.99 11.79
C ALA A 221 13.73 16.01 12.98
N ILE A 222 14.47 14.91 12.87
CA ILE A 222 14.63 13.93 13.96
C ILE A 222 15.74 14.28 14.95
N ALA A 223 16.51 15.33 14.73
CA ALA A 223 17.64 15.71 15.62
C ALA A 223 17.28 15.77 17.12
N PRO A 224 16.06 16.22 17.53
CA PRO A 224 15.65 16.19 18.93
C PRO A 224 15.32 14.80 19.49
N PHE A 225 15.27 13.75 18.66
CA PHE A 225 14.78 12.42 19.03
C PHE A 225 15.87 11.35 18.84
N PRO A 226 16.76 11.13 19.83
CA PRO A 226 17.95 10.26 19.69
C PRO A 226 17.61 8.79 19.44
N ASN A 227 16.40 8.36 19.72
CA ASN A 227 15.89 7.01 19.48
C ASN A 227 15.28 6.80 18.08
N ILE A 228 15.28 7.83 17.23
CA ILE A 228 14.85 7.76 15.84
C ILE A 228 16.07 8.01 14.95
N THR A 229 16.30 7.17 13.94
CA THR A 229 17.44 7.29 13.04
C THR A 229 17.02 7.18 11.58
N VAL A 230 17.69 7.92 10.69
CA VAL A 230 17.57 7.71 9.25
C VAL A 230 18.61 6.70 8.80
N GLN A 231 18.18 5.70 8.03
CA GLN A 231 19.06 4.73 7.41
C GLN A 231 19.03 4.89 5.89
N PRO A 232 20.05 5.52 5.29
CA PRO A 232 20.19 5.54 3.83
C PRO A 232 20.43 4.13 3.29
N LEU A 233 19.70 3.78 2.21
CA LEU A 233 19.69 2.46 1.61
C LEU A 233 20.12 2.55 0.14
N LYS A 234 20.69 1.45 -0.39
CA LYS A 234 20.99 1.36 -1.83
C LYS A 234 19.71 1.41 -2.65
N VAL A 235 19.73 2.15 -3.75
CA VAL A 235 18.70 2.13 -4.79
C VAL A 235 18.67 0.76 -5.43
N LYS A 236 17.62 -0.01 -5.14
CA LYS A 236 17.50 -1.41 -5.54
C LYS A 236 16.07 -1.91 -5.34
N TYR A 237 15.60 -2.75 -6.22
CA TYR A 237 14.26 -3.32 -6.14
C TYR A 237 14.32 -4.82 -5.74
N PRO A 238 13.47 -5.29 -4.81
CA PRO A 238 12.47 -4.55 -4.02
C PRO A 238 12.98 -4.14 -2.63
N GLN A 239 13.71 -3.02 -2.51
CA GLN A 239 14.29 -2.53 -1.25
C GLN A 239 13.21 -2.23 -0.19
N GLY A 240 12.04 -1.72 -0.63
CA GLY A 240 10.90 -1.43 0.25
C GLY A 240 10.03 -2.64 0.60
N ALA A 241 10.31 -3.82 0.06
CA ALA A 241 9.60 -5.03 0.50
C ALA A 241 9.91 -5.29 1.98
N GLU A 242 8.89 -5.45 2.82
CA GLU A 242 8.98 -5.48 4.28
C GLU A 242 10.11 -6.39 4.81
N LYS A 243 10.20 -7.64 4.33
CA LYS A 243 11.25 -8.60 4.73
C LYS A 243 12.65 -8.17 4.27
N MET A 244 12.75 -7.53 3.10
CA MET A 244 14.01 -7.05 2.54
C MET A 244 14.49 -5.80 3.28
N LEU A 245 13.57 -4.92 3.63
CA LEU A 245 13.86 -3.73 4.42
C LEU A 245 14.35 -4.09 5.84
N ILE A 246 13.69 -5.03 6.51
CA ILE A 246 14.13 -5.56 7.81
C ILE A 246 15.55 -6.14 7.71
N LYS A 247 15.81 -6.95 6.66
CA LYS A 247 17.14 -7.50 6.41
C LYS A 247 18.20 -6.42 6.19
N ALA A 248 17.87 -5.40 5.40
CA ALA A 248 18.79 -4.30 5.11
C ALA A 248 19.07 -3.44 6.36
N ALA A 249 18.03 -3.07 7.10
CA ALA A 249 18.15 -2.16 8.25
C ALA A 249 18.74 -2.82 9.49
N LEU A 250 18.33 -4.06 9.81
CA LEU A 250 18.63 -4.73 11.08
C LEU A 250 19.44 -6.01 10.94
N ASN A 251 19.67 -6.50 9.73
CA ASN A 251 20.27 -7.83 9.47
C ASN A 251 19.48 -9.00 10.10
N ARG A 252 18.19 -8.79 10.42
CA ARG A 252 17.27 -9.85 10.89
C ARG A 252 16.61 -10.55 9.71
N ASN A 253 16.37 -11.85 9.83
CA ASN A 253 15.66 -12.64 8.82
C ASN A 253 14.28 -13.02 9.35
N VAL A 254 13.22 -12.54 8.68
CA VAL A 254 11.85 -12.99 8.97
C VAL A 254 11.69 -14.43 8.47
N PRO A 255 11.27 -15.38 9.32
CA PRO A 255 11.14 -16.78 8.93
C PRO A 255 10.20 -17.01 7.74
N ALA A 256 10.33 -18.16 7.08
CA ALA A 256 9.38 -18.60 6.07
C ALA A 256 7.98 -18.73 6.71
N GLY A 257 6.94 -18.15 6.07
CA GLY A 257 5.59 -18.11 6.64
C GLY A 257 5.42 -17.14 7.82
N GLY A 258 6.51 -16.62 8.40
CA GLY A 258 6.48 -15.72 9.55
C GLY A 258 6.20 -14.25 9.18
N LEU A 259 5.92 -13.48 10.23
CA LEU A 259 5.61 -12.04 10.19
C LEU A 259 6.78 -11.22 10.76
N PRO A 260 6.87 -9.92 10.48
CA PRO A 260 7.87 -9.02 11.06
C PRO A 260 7.94 -9.05 12.60
N MET A 261 6.79 -9.22 13.25
CA MET A 261 6.74 -9.33 14.71
C MET A 261 7.44 -10.59 15.28
N ASP A 262 7.69 -11.61 14.46
CA ASP A 262 8.47 -12.79 14.87
C ASP A 262 9.97 -12.49 15.02
N VAL A 263 10.38 -11.31 14.54
CA VAL A 263 11.74 -10.76 14.76
C VAL A 263 11.68 -9.42 15.50
N ASN A 264 10.63 -9.18 16.28
CA ASN A 264 10.38 -8.03 17.15
C ASN A 264 10.32 -6.68 16.40
N VAL A 265 9.84 -6.69 15.15
CA VAL A 265 9.78 -5.51 14.28
C VAL A 265 8.37 -5.28 13.77
N VAL A 266 7.97 -4.01 13.68
CA VAL A 266 6.82 -3.58 12.89
C VAL A 266 7.32 -2.63 11.80
N VAL A 267 6.80 -2.78 10.58
CA VAL A 267 7.12 -1.91 9.44
C VAL A 267 5.87 -1.14 9.03
N ASN A 268 5.98 0.18 8.91
CA ASN A 268 4.90 1.04 8.41
C ASN A 268 5.39 1.92 7.26
N ASN A 269 4.46 2.40 6.43
CA ASN A 269 4.73 3.29 5.31
C ASN A 269 4.62 4.76 5.74
N VAL A 270 5.22 5.69 4.99
CA VAL A 270 5.19 7.14 5.21
C VAL A 270 3.75 7.67 5.29
N GLY A 271 2.92 7.37 4.29
CA GLY A 271 1.51 7.81 4.27
C GLY A 271 0.70 7.26 5.45
N THR A 272 1.02 6.05 5.90
CA THR A 272 0.40 5.48 7.11
C THR A 272 0.76 6.28 8.37
N ALA A 273 2.01 6.75 8.51
CA ALA A 273 2.42 7.57 9.65
C ALA A 273 1.68 8.92 9.67
N ILE A 274 1.54 9.57 8.51
CA ILE A 274 0.76 10.81 8.38
C ILE A 274 -0.70 10.57 8.76
N ALA A 275 -1.32 9.48 8.28
CA ALA A 275 -2.69 9.14 8.61
C ALA A 275 -2.90 8.91 10.13
N VAL A 276 -1.89 8.36 10.83
CA VAL A 276 -1.92 8.23 12.30
C VAL A 276 -1.89 9.60 12.96
N THR A 277 -1.07 10.52 12.47
CA THR A 277 -1.05 11.91 12.96
C THR A 277 -2.41 12.57 12.77
N ASP A 278 -3.02 12.44 11.60
CA ASP A 278 -4.36 13.01 11.33
C ASP A 278 -5.44 12.42 12.24
N ALA A 279 -5.42 11.09 12.44
CA ALA A 279 -6.38 10.41 13.31
C ALA A 279 -6.25 10.83 14.76
N VAL A 280 -5.04 10.86 15.30
CA VAL A 280 -4.81 11.12 16.72
C VAL A 280 -4.94 12.61 17.04
N MET A 281 -4.34 13.47 16.24
CA MET A 281 -4.27 14.91 16.51
C MET A 281 -5.49 15.67 16.01
N ARG A 282 -6.05 15.27 14.87
CA ARG A 282 -7.09 16.02 14.16
C ARG A 282 -8.44 15.30 14.10
N LYS A 283 -8.51 14.05 14.64
CA LYS A 283 -9.70 13.17 14.56
C LYS A 283 -10.22 12.99 13.12
N ARG A 284 -9.33 13.03 12.15
CA ARG A 284 -9.67 12.86 10.74
C ARG A 284 -9.53 11.39 10.33
N PRO A 285 -10.57 10.80 9.74
CA PRO A 285 -10.50 9.47 9.16
C PRO A 285 -9.74 9.47 7.82
N VAL A 286 -9.33 8.28 7.37
CA VAL A 286 -8.66 8.11 6.07
C VAL A 286 -9.69 8.21 4.95
N ILE A 287 -9.84 9.40 4.39
CA ILE A 287 -10.76 9.70 3.29
C ILE A 287 -10.05 10.21 2.03
N GLU A 288 -8.76 10.45 2.11
CA GLU A 288 -7.95 10.96 1.01
C GLU A 288 -6.55 10.33 1.03
N ARG A 289 -5.86 10.40 -0.08
CA ARG A 289 -4.46 10.00 -0.17
C ARG A 289 -3.73 10.69 -1.32
N VAL A 290 -2.41 10.78 -1.21
CA VAL A 290 -1.55 11.21 -2.32
C VAL A 290 -1.37 10.04 -3.29
N VAL A 291 -1.59 10.31 -4.57
CA VAL A 291 -1.47 9.37 -5.70
C VAL A 291 -0.53 9.97 -6.74
N THR A 292 0.53 9.27 -7.11
CA THR A 292 1.37 9.68 -8.22
C THR A 292 0.69 9.30 -9.54
N VAL A 293 0.28 10.26 -10.35
CA VAL A 293 -0.21 10.04 -11.72
C VAL A 293 0.93 10.35 -12.68
N THR A 294 1.41 9.36 -13.43
CA THR A 294 2.70 9.48 -14.12
C THR A 294 2.84 8.49 -15.30
N GLY A 295 4.00 8.54 -15.93
CA GLY A 295 4.34 7.70 -17.09
C GLY A 295 4.35 8.52 -18.39
N LYS A 296 4.88 7.91 -19.45
CA LYS A 296 4.93 8.58 -20.77
C LYS A 296 3.55 8.73 -21.43
N GLY A 297 2.57 7.92 -20.99
CA GLY A 297 1.20 7.93 -21.52
C GLY A 297 0.27 8.95 -20.87
N ILE A 298 0.77 9.85 -20.00
CA ILE A 298 -0.01 10.96 -19.41
C ILE A 298 0.63 12.30 -19.81
N ARG A 299 -0.18 13.33 -20.10
CA ARG A 299 0.32 14.61 -20.61
C ARG A 299 1.02 15.44 -19.54
N GLU A 300 0.46 15.51 -18.34
CA GLU A 300 0.96 16.32 -17.23
C GLU A 300 1.14 15.46 -15.97
N PRO A 301 2.25 14.72 -15.84
CA PRO A 301 2.49 13.92 -14.63
C PRO A 301 2.45 14.78 -13.36
N LYS A 302 1.75 14.31 -12.30
CA LYS A 302 1.57 15.04 -11.03
C LYS A 302 1.55 14.10 -9.84
N ASN A 303 1.80 14.64 -8.63
CA ASN A 303 1.41 14.00 -7.37
C ASN A 303 0.11 14.65 -6.90
N VAL A 304 -0.95 13.87 -6.77
CA VAL A 304 -2.31 14.38 -6.58
C VAL A 304 -2.87 13.91 -5.26
N LEU A 305 -3.32 14.84 -4.40
CA LEU A 305 -4.12 14.51 -3.23
C LEU A 305 -5.57 14.34 -3.68
N ALA A 306 -6.06 13.09 -3.66
CA ALA A 306 -7.38 12.73 -4.15
C ALA A 306 -8.25 12.11 -3.05
N ARG A 307 -9.56 12.38 -3.08
CA ARG A 307 -10.54 11.68 -2.25
C ARG A 307 -10.62 10.21 -2.64
N ILE A 308 -10.64 9.31 -1.66
CA ILE A 308 -10.85 7.88 -1.89
C ILE A 308 -12.25 7.68 -2.45
N GLY A 309 -12.38 6.83 -3.47
CA GLY A 309 -13.62 6.66 -4.23
C GLY A 309 -13.69 7.45 -5.53
N THR A 310 -12.80 8.42 -5.75
CA THR A 310 -12.74 9.18 -7.01
C THR A 310 -12.32 8.25 -8.16
N PRO A 311 -13.03 8.23 -9.30
CA PRO A 311 -12.64 7.46 -10.47
C PRO A 311 -11.25 7.86 -10.99
N PHE A 312 -10.48 6.89 -11.51
CA PHE A 312 -9.17 7.17 -12.12
C PHE A 312 -9.28 8.17 -13.28
N GLN A 313 -10.39 8.17 -14.01
CA GLN A 313 -10.65 9.12 -15.10
C GLN A 313 -10.46 10.57 -14.61
N ASN A 314 -11.02 10.93 -13.45
CA ASN A 314 -10.92 12.29 -12.91
C ASN A 314 -9.47 12.71 -12.64
N LEU A 315 -8.64 11.79 -12.11
CA LEU A 315 -7.23 12.07 -11.87
C LEU A 315 -6.45 12.20 -13.18
N ILE A 316 -6.76 11.37 -14.16
CA ILE A 316 -6.15 11.40 -15.50
C ILE A 316 -6.52 12.71 -16.21
N ASP A 317 -7.78 13.13 -16.16
CA ASP A 317 -8.24 14.39 -16.77
C ASP A 317 -7.59 15.60 -16.10
N PHE A 318 -7.45 15.60 -14.77
CA PHE A 318 -6.72 16.63 -14.02
C PHE A 318 -5.23 16.71 -14.40
N CYS A 319 -4.68 15.62 -14.91
CA CYS A 319 -3.32 15.51 -15.45
C CYS A 319 -3.27 15.73 -16.96
N GLY A 320 -4.22 16.46 -17.55
CA GLY A 320 -4.26 16.81 -18.97
C GLY A 320 -4.71 15.70 -19.92
N GLY A 321 -5.13 14.56 -19.38
CA GLY A 321 -5.58 13.40 -20.16
C GLY A 321 -4.46 12.48 -20.62
N LEU A 322 -4.82 11.34 -21.19
CA LEU A 322 -3.89 10.38 -21.79
C LEU A 322 -3.29 10.97 -23.09
N THR A 323 -2.07 10.51 -23.41
CA THR A 323 -1.47 10.77 -24.74
C THR A 323 -2.10 9.83 -25.79
N GLU A 324 -1.93 10.13 -27.07
CA GLU A 324 -2.51 9.32 -28.17
C GLU A 324 -1.92 7.92 -28.24
N ASP A 325 -0.67 7.75 -27.80
CA ASP A 325 0.05 6.47 -27.77
C ASP A 325 -0.06 5.72 -26.44
N ALA A 326 -0.88 6.23 -25.49
CA ALA A 326 -1.15 5.55 -24.24
C ALA A 326 -1.86 4.20 -24.50
N ALA A 327 -1.29 3.12 -23.96
CA ALA A 327 -1.77 1.78 -24.27
C ALA A 327 -2.07 0.93 -23.02
N LYS A 328 -1.62 1.34 -21.85
CA LYS A 328 -1.89 0.61 -20.61
C LYS A 328 -1.86 1.52 -19.39
N VAL A 329 -2.87 1.39 -18.54
CA VAL A 329 -2.94 2.09 -17.25
C VAL A 329 -2.80 1.05 -16.13
N LEU A 330 -1.89 1.32 -15.19
CA LEU A 330 -1.63 0.48 -14.03
C LEU A 330 -2.08 1.19 -12.74
N MET A 331 -2.71 0.49 -11.82
CA MET A 331 -2.77 0.89 -10.43
C MET A 331 -1.50 0.42 -9.72
N GLY A 332 -0.73 1.34 -9.16
CA GLY A 332 0.61 1.08 -8.59
C GLY A 332 1.72 1.21 -9.62
N GLY A 333 2.93 0.78 -9.26
CA GLY A 333 4.09 0.81 -10.16
C GLY A 333 4.15 -0.35 -11.15
N PRO A 334 5.10 -0.35 -12.09
CA PRO A 334 5.14 -1.35 -13.17
C PRO A 334 5.58 -2.74 -12.72
N MET A 335 6.19 -2.87 -11.53
CA MET A 335 6.71 -4.15 -11.05
C MET A 335 5.66 -5.01 -10.32
N MET A 336 4.82 -4.39 -9.49
CA MET A 336 3.79 -5.08 -8.70
C MET A 336 2.36 -4.63 -9.03
N GLY A 337 2.19 -3.53 -9.76
CA GLY A 337 0.90 -2.94 -10.09
C GLY A 337 0.00 -3.85 -10.91
N VAL A 338 -1.27 -3.46 -10.97
CA VAL A 338 -2.33 -4.20 -11.67
C VAL A 338 -2.83 -3.36 -12.84
N ALA A 339 -2.85 -3.96 -14.05
CA ALA A 339 -3.41 -3.32 -15.24
C ALA A 339 -4.92 -3.15 -15.10
N GLN A 340 -5.41 -1.97 -15.46
CA GLN A 340 -6.82 -1.64 -15.40
C GLN A 340 -7.45 -1.81 -16.78
N HIS A 341 -8.64 -2.39 -16.81
CA HIS A 341 -9.44 -2.59 -18.03
C HIS A 341 -10.41 -1.42 -18.28
N THR A 342 -10.62 -0.58 -17.29
CA THR A 342 -11.46 0.62 -17.37
C THR A 342 -10.90 1.69 -16.43
N LEU A 343 -11.12 2.96 -16.76
CA LEU A 343 -10.78 4.11 -15.93
C LEU A 343 -11.89 4.49 -14.93
N ALA A 344 -13.02 3.81 -14.97
CA ALA A 344 -14.12 3.96 -14.00
C ALA A 344 -13.80 3.35 -12.61
N VAL A 345 -12.67 2.65 -12.49
CA VAL A 345 -12.23 2.12 -11.17
C VAL A 345 -11.86 3.26 -10.22
N PRO A 346 -12.25 3.18 -8.94
CA PRO A 346 -11.98 4.24 -7.97
C PRO A 346 -10.57 4.17 -7.36
N VAL A 347 -10.09 5.32 -6.89
CA VAL A 347 -8.98 5.39 -5.93
C VAL A 347 -9.40 4.68 -4.65
N ILE A 348 -8.58 3.75 -4.18
CA ILE A 348 -8.78 3.03 -2.91
C ILE A 348 -7.66 3.34 -1.93
N LYS A 349 -7.80 2.96 -0.66
CA LYS A 349 -6.78 3.18 0.39
C LYS A 349 -5.38 2.64 -0.01
N ALA A 350 -5.31 1.64 -0.89
CA ALA A 350 -4.06 1.03 -1.37
C ALA A 350 -3.48 1.70 -2.63
N THR A 351 -4.18 2.62 -3.31
CA THR A 351 -3.73 3.22 -4.57
C THR A 351 -2.55 4.16 -4.32
N SER A 352 -1.31 3.75 -4.59
CA SER A 352 -0.10 4.58 -4.45
C SER A 352 0.21 5.39 -5.70
N GLY A 353 -0.26 4.94 -6.86
CA GLY A 353 -0.05 5.64 -8.13
C GLY A 353 -0.89 5.08 -9.26
N ILE A 354 -0.97 5.85 -10.32
CA ILE A 354 -1.56 5.52 -11.62
C ILE A 354 -0.46 5.73 -12.65
N VAL A 355 0.05 4.63 -13.22
CA VAL A 355 1.13 4.68 -14.22
C VAL A 355 0.54 4.43 -15.61
N CYS A 356 0.64 5.42 -16.48
CA CYS A 356 0.18 5.37 -17.87
C CYS A 356 1.36 5.05 -18.79
N LEU A 357 1.35 3.88 -19.40
CA LEU A 357 2.40 3.39 -20.27
C LEU A 357 2.00 3.57 -21.75
N THR A 358 2.97 3.93 -22.59
CA THR A 358 2.81 4.01 -24.05
C THR A 358 2.99 2.64 -24.71
N SER A 359 2.56 2.50 -25.95
CA SER A 359 2.73 1.29 -26.77
C SER A 359 4.20 0.88 -26.87
N GLU A 360 5.13 1.82 -26.98
CA GLU A 360 6.57 1.56 -26.99
C GLU A 360 7.07 0.92 -25.69
N SER A 361 6.48 1.32 -24.56
CA SER A 361 6.82 0.78 -23.23
C SER A 361 6.23 -0.61 -22.98
N ILE A 362 5.24 -1.00 -23.77
CA ILE A 362 4.60 -2.32 -23.71
C ILE A 362 5.23 -3.19 -24.77
N VAL A 363 6.22 -3.94 -24.37
CA VAL A 363 6.77 -4.94 -25.30
C VAL A 363 5.81 -6.13 -25.30
N ASP A 364 5.01 -6.27 -26.34
CA ASP A 364 4.26 -7.50 -26.61
C ASP A 364 5.24 -8.59 -27.06
N LYS A 365 5.97 -9.11 -26.06
CA LYS A 365 6.98 -10.14 -26.29
C LYS A 365 6.31 -11.49 -26.27
N LYS A 366 6.41 -12.20 -27.38
CA LYS A 366 6.07 -13.61 -27.44
C LYS A 366 6.78 -14.38 -26.33
N GLU A 367 6.04 -15.24 -25.63
CA GLU A 367 6.62 -16.19 -24.68
C GLU A 367 7.39 -17.29 -25.44
N TYR A 368 8.60 -17.57 -24.97
CA TYR A 368 9.43 -18.65 -25.48
C TYR A 368 9.67 -19.72 -24.41
N PRO A 369 10.03 -20.95 -24.81
CA PRO A 369 10.42 -22.00 -23.86
C PRO A 369 11.56 -21.56 -22.94
N CYS A 370 11.56 -22.06 -21.70
CA CYS A 370 12.60 -21.78 -20.75
C CYS A 370 13.95 -22.34 -21.21
N ILE A 371 14.95 -21.47 -21.38
CA ILE A 371 16.33 -21.84 -21.76
C ILE A 371 17.21 -22.22 -20.54
N GLN A 372 16.63 -22.37 -19.35
CA GLN A 372 17.29 -22.78 -18.11
C GLN A 372 18.47 -21.89 -17.66
N CYS A 373 18.48 -20.62 -18.02
CA CYS A 373 19.58 -19.67 -17.72
C CYS A 373 19.75 -19.33 -16.23
N GLY A 374 18.79 -19.66 -15.36
CA GLY A 374 18.83 -19.41 -13.91
C GLY A 374 18.70 -17.93 -13.48
N ALA A 375 18.49 -16.98 -14.41
CA ALA A 375 18.40 -15.55 -14.11
C ALA A 375 17.34 -15.25 -13.02
N CYS A 376 16.16 -15.85 -13.11
CA CYS A 376 15.06 -15.68 -12.16
C CYS A 376 15.41 -16.15 -10.72
N ILE A 377 16.25 -17.19 -10.60
CA ILE A 377 16.73 -17.70 -9.29
C ILE A 377 17.77 -16.75 -8.70
N ARG A 378 18.69 -16.25 -9.54
CA ARG A 378 19.74 -15.31 -9.08
C ARG A 378 19.19 -14.00 -8.53
N VAL A 379 18.03 -13.55 -8.99
CA VAL A 379 17.42 -12.27 -8.54
C VAL A 379 16.34 -12.45 -7.48
N CYS A 380 15.87 -13.67 -7.23
CA CYS A 380 14.79 -13.89 -6.27
C CYS A 380 15.22 -13.53 -4.84
N PRO A 381 14.66 -12.48 -4.21
CA PRO A 381 15.07 -12.05 -2.88
C PRO A 381 14.63 -13.01 -1.78
N MET A 382 13.71 -13.94 -2.10
CA MET A 382 13.17 -14.95 -1.20
C MET A 382 13.83 -16.33 -1.40
N ASP A 383 14.90 -16.41 -2.19
CA ASP A 383 15.64 -17.66 -2.48
C ASP A 383 14.78 -18.79 -3.06
N LEU A 384 13.68 -18.44 -3.75
CA LEU A 384 12.79 -19.40 -4.40
C LEU A 384 13.28 -19.83 -5.78
N MET A 385 12.62 -20.83 -6.36
CA MET A 385 12.82 -21.31 -7.73
C MET A 385 11.66 -20.89 -8.65
N PRO A 386 11.60 -19.64 -9.13
CA PRO A 386 10.41 -19.09 -9.81
C PRO A 386 9.93 -19.91 -11.00
N THR A 387 10.84 -20.43 -11.83
CA THR A 387 10.47 -21.27 -12.98
C THR A 387 9.79 -22.57 -12.56
N ARG A 388 10.25 -23.23 -11.49
CA ARG A 388 9.59 -24.43 -10.95
C ARG A 388 8.21 -24.11 -10.41
N LEU A 389 8.10 -23.06 -9.59
CA LEU A 389 6.82 -22.63 -9.01
C LEU A 389 5.80 -22.27 -10.10
N ALA A 390 6.22 -21.50 -11.12
CA ALA A 390 5.37 -21.17 -12.26
C ALA A 390 4.93 -22.41 -13.05
N ARG A 391 5.83 -23.38 -13.24
CA ARG A 391 5.53 -24.64 -13.94
C ARG A 391 4.57 -25.52 -13.14
N PHE A 392 4.74 -25.63 -11.83
CA PHE A 392 3.79 -26.35 -10.98
C PHE A 392 2.40 -25.69 -11.02
N ALA A 393 2.32 -24.37 -10.90
CA ALA A 393 1.06 -23.64 -11.00
C ALA A 393 0.39 -23.84 -12.37
N GLN A 394 1.13 -23.79 -13.47
CA GLN A 394 0.62 -23.98 -14.82
C GLN A 394 0.05 -25.39 -15.04
N ASN A 395 0.61 -26.40 -14.37
CA ASN A 395 0.18 -27.79 -14.47
C ASN A 395 -0.73 -28.22 -13.30
N CYS A 396 -1.31 -27.28 -12.56
CA CYS A 396 -2.20 -27.52 -11.42
C CYS A 396 -1.62 -28.45 -10.33
N LYS A 397 -0.28 -28.49 -10.20
CA LYS A 397 0.43 -29.30 -9.20
C LYS A 397 0.56 -28.51 -7.90
N TRP A 398 -0.55 -28.38 -7.18
CA TRP A 398 -0.66 -27.48 -6.01
C TRP A 398 0.17 -27.95 -4.81
N ASP A 399 0.20 -29.26 -4.55
CA ASP A 399 0.97 -29.85 -3.44
C ASP A 399 2.48 -29.66 -3.64
N GLU A 400 2.97 -29.87 -4.86
CA GLU A 400 4.38 -29.62 -5.22
C GLU A 400 4.70 -28.12 -5.13
N ALA A 401 3.79 -27.26 -5.60
CA ALA A 401 3.97 -25.82 -5.50
C ALA A 401 4.09 -25.38 -4.03
N GLU A 402 3.28 -25.97 -3.15
CA GLU A 402 3.31 -25.71 -1.71
C GLU A 402 4.62 -26.20 -1.08
N LYS A 403 5.03 -27.46 -1.35
CA LYS A 403 6.30 -28.05 -0.87
C LYS A 403 7.50 -27.22 -1.29
N PHE A 404 7.47 -26.60 -2.49
CA PHE A 404 8.51 -25.70 -2.97
C PHE A 404 8.36 -24.26 -2.48
N GLY A 405 7.44 -23.99 -1.57
CA GLY A 405 7.31 -22.73 -0.84
C GLY A 405 6.67 -21.60 -1.63
N ILE A 406 5.72 -21.88 -2.54
CA ILE A 406 5.01 -20.86 -3.35
C ILE A 406 4.38 -19.76 -2.48
N VAL A 407 3.93 -20.09 -1.28
CA VAL A 407 3.32 -19.16 -0.32
C VAL A 407 4.30 -18.11 0.21
N ASN A 408 5.60 -18.38 0.15
CA ASN A 408 6.65 -17.44 0.56
C ASN A 408 6.99 -16.41 -0.53
N CYS A 409 6.43 -16.54 -1.74
CA CYS A 409 6.63 -15.58 -2.80
C CYS A 409 5.99 -14.24 -2.41
N ILE A 410 6.78 -13.16 -2.45
CA ILE A 410 6.31 -11.78 -2.20
C ILE A 410 5.79 -11.09 -3.45
N GLU A 411 5.71 -11.80 -4.58
CA GLU A 411 5.13 -11.36 -5.85
C GLU A 411 5.77 -10.08 -6.43
N CYS A 412 7.03 -9.83 -6.11
CA CYS A 412 7.74 -8.60 -6.47
C CYS A 412 8.03 -8.44 -7.98
N GLY A 413 7.79 -9.44 -8.82
CA GLY A 413 8.02 -9.34 -10.27
C GLY A 413 9.47 -9.44 -10.74
N SER A 414 10.48 -9.39 -9.84
CA SER A 414 11.91 -9.42 -10.22
C SER A 414 12.28 -10.58 -11.15
N CYS A 415 11.68 -11.76 -10.96
CA CYS A 415 11.92 -12.94 -11.78
C CYS A 415 11.37 -12.80 -13.22
N ALA A 416 10.20 -12.20 -13.38
CA ALA A 416 9.60 -11.92 -14.68
C ALA A 416 10.39 -10.82 -15.42
N PHE A 417 10.82 -9.78 -14.69
CA PHE A 417 11.61 -8.67 -15.22
C PHE A 417 12.91 -9.12 -15.92
N VAL A 418 13.60 -10.13 -15.37
CA VAL A 418 14.88 -10.61 -15.93
C VAL A 418 14.75 -11.80 -16.87
N CYS A 419 13.53 -12.29 -17.14
CA CYS A 419 13.35 -13.50 -17.94
C CYS A 419 13.56 -13.21 -19.44
N PRO A 420 14.63 -13.76 -20.08
CA PRO A 420 14.88 -13.52 -21.50
C PRO A 420 13.86 -14.23 -22.40
N SER A 421 13.16 -15.24 -21.88
CA SER A 421 12.09 -15.97 -22.59
C SER A 421 10.70 -15.35 -22.37
N ASN A 422 10.59 -14.19 -21.74
CA ASN A 422 9.36 -13.46 -21.46
C ASN A 422 8.25 -14.30 -20.80
N ILE A 423 8.62 -15.30 -19.99
CA ILE A 423 7.67 -16.14 -19.26
C ILE A 423 6.97 -15.31 -18.18
N PRO A 424 5.64 -15.29 -18.11
CA PRO A 424 4.88 -14.53 -17.11
C PRO A 424 4.95 -15.22 -15.74
N LEU A 425 6.18 -15.32 -15.19
CA LEU A 425 6.48 -16.11 -14.00
C LEU A 425 5.63 -15.66 -12.79
N VAL A 426 5.57 -14.34 -12.52
CA VAL A 426 4.88 -13.84 -11.35
C VAL A 426 3.36 -14.03 -11.44
N GLN A 427 2.78 -13.89 -12.62
CA GLN A 427 1.34 -14.10 -12.86
C GLN A 427 0.95 -15.56 -12.58
N ARG A 428 1.74 -16.51 -13.10
CA ARG A 428 1.54 -17.94 -12.83
C ARG A 428 1.69 -18.28 -11.35
N ILE A 429 2.70 -17.72 -10.70
CA ILE A 429 2.92 -17.91 -9.25
C ILE A 429 1.77 -17.32 -8.44
N ARG A 430 1.24 -16.14 -8.80
CA ARG A 430 0.05 -15.54 -8.16
C ARG A 430 -1.15 -16.49 -8.21
N ILE A 431 -1.47 -17.02 -9.39
CA ILE A 431 -2.57 -17.99 -9.56
C ILE A 431 -2.35 -19.22 -8.67
N GLY A 432 -1.15 -19.81 -8.72
CA GLY A 432 -0.82 -20.98 -7.91
C GLY A 432 -0.90 -20.71 -6.41
N LYS A 433 -0.41 -19.55 -5.95
CA LYS A 433 -0.45 -19.14 -4.55
C LYS A 433 -1.90 -18.93 -4.07
N LEU A 434 -2.77 -18.34 -4.89
CA LEU A 434 -4.19 -18.21 -4.59
C LEU A 434 -4.85 -19.57 -4.40
N LYS A 435 -4.59 -20.54 -5.30
CA LYS A 435 -5.14 -21.89 -5.22
C LYS A 435 -4.63 -22.66 -4.01
N VAL A 436 -3.35 -22.64 -3.72
CA VAL A 436 -2.77 -23.25 -2.52
C VAL A 436 -3.39 -22.66 -1.25
N ASN A 437 -3.56 -21.32 -1.18
CA ASN A 437 -4.18 -20.68 -0.03
C ASN A 437 -5.67 -21.05 0.10
N GLU A 438 -6.40 -21.23 -1.00
CA GLU A 438 -7.79 -21.71 -1.00
C GLU A 438 -7.88 -23.13 -0.42
N ILE A 439 -7.02 -24.05 -0.85
CA ILE A 439 -6.94 -25.42 -0.37
C ILE A 439 -6.66 -25.44 1.15
N ARG A 440 -5.65 -24.69 1.59
CA ARG A 440 -5.31 -24.56 3.03
C ARG A 440 -6.48 -24.07 3.90
N ARG A 441 -7.26 -23.11 3.37
CA ARG A 441 -8.44 -22.60 4.10
C ARG A 441 -9.51 -23.67 4.25
N LYS A 442 -9.79 -24.44 3.19
CA LYS A 442 -10.77 -25.54 3.21
C LYS A 442 -10.34 -26.63 4.21
N GLN A 443 -9.06 -27.04 4.20
CA GLN A 443 -8.53 -28.03 5.15
C GLN A 443 -8.68 -27.60 6.61
N LYS A 444 -8.31 -26.35 6.94
CA LYS A 444 -8.49 -25.80 8.30
C LYS A 444 -9.94 -25.70 8.74
N THR A 445 -10.88 -25.54 7.81
CA THR A 445 -12.31 -25.52 8.14
C THR A 445 -12.82 -26.93 8.46
N VAL A 446 -12.36 -27.95 7.71
CA VAL A 446 -12.71 -29.36 7.97
C VAL A 446 -12.15 -29.79 9.33
N GLU A 447 -10.86 -29.56 9.61
CA GLU A 447 -10.22 -29.88 10.89
C GLU A 447 -10.93 -29.22 12.09
N LYS A 448 -11.44 -28.00 11.95
CA LYS A 448 -12.22 -27.32 13.00
C LYS A 448 -13.60 -27.93 13.22
N VAL A 449 -14.23 -28.46 12.17
CA VAL A 449 -15.55 -29.13 12.27
C VAL A 449 -15.39 -30.51 12.91
N GLU A 450 -14.29 -31.23 12.64
CA GLU A 450 -14.01 -32.55 13.20
C GLU A 450 -13.51 -32.51 14.67
N SER A 451 -13.02 -31.32 15.12
CA SER A 451 -12.51 -31.10 16.48
C SER A 451 -13.56 -30.54 17.47
N ASN A 452 -14.77 -30.20 16.99
CA ASN A 452 -15.93 -29.77 17.78
C ASN A 452 -16.99 -30.89 17.81
#